data_9b8139367c575e4ac0cd3be873f2cdc2
#
_entry.id   9b8139367c575e4ac0cd3be873f2cdc2
#
_cell.length_a   1.000
_cell.length_b   1.000
_cell.length_c   1.000
_cell.angle_alpha   90.00
_cell.angle_beta   90.00
_cell.angle_gamma   90.00
#
_symmetry.space_group_name_H-M   'P 1'
#
loop_
_entity.id
_entity.type
_entity.pdbx_description
1 polymer ?
#
loop_
_entity_poly.entity_id
_entity_poly.type
_entity_poly.pdbx_seq_one_letter_code
_entity_poly.pdbx_strand_id
1 'polypeptide(L)'
;MLSSTISFAVHLYSSLQGVQTFGRALGYVLPYSNMAGKVARKFNSKHLKTGDAQPPFTGKLRLYNMRYCPFAQRTVLALNAKNVDYEIVNVDLMDKPEWLPTISAFGKVPSLQLSKDVALFESLVTVEYLDEVYPQRPLLPKDPLLKAKDKIVVEAFGGVHSLYYKLVRAPETITEDNIAGYFKAIDLLQAELKLRGTKFLDGDQPGFGDYMIWPWFERLIVINSDVGRLDEKKYKLVLTYIDNLGKDPVIAEYRLPKEALLAFQHAYKVKEKPNYDLLLNQ
;
A
#
# COMPACT_ATOMS: atom_id res chain seq x y z
N MET A 1 -19.77 4.86 -32.94
CA MET A 1 -18.37 5.30 -32.96
C MET A 1 -17.64 5.01 -31.63
N LEU A 2 -17.88 3.85 -30.98
CA LEU A 2 -17.29 3.46 -29.71
C LEU A 2 -16.45 2.15 -29.77
N SER A 3 -16.34 1.59 -31.00
CA SER A 3 -15.67 0.29 -31.22
C SER A 3 -14.17 0.36 -31.48
N SER A 4 -13.60 1.55 -31.75
CA SER A 4 -12.21 1.68 -32.19
C SER A 4 -11.19 1.86 -31.02
N THR A 5 -11.64 2.25 -29.83
CA THR A 5 -10.77 2.55 -28.69
C THR A 5 -10.35 1.31 -27.91
N ILE A 6 -11.19 0.26 -27.91
CA ILE A 6 -10.91 -1.01 -27.21
C ILE A 6 -9.83 -1.83 -27.93
N SER A 7 -9.82 -1.77 -29.27
CA SER A 7 -8.82 -2.49 -30.08
C SER A 7 -7.39 -1.95 -29.84
N PHE A 8 -7.26 -0.67 -29.50
CA PHE A 8 -5.95 -0.05 -29.29
C PHE A 8 -5.29 -0.47 -27.96
N ALA A 9 -6.07 -0.66 -26.90
CA ALA A 9 -5.54 -1.07 -25.59
C ALA A 9 -5.07 -2.53 -25.55
N VAL A 10 -5.74 -3.40 -26.30
CA VAL A 10 -5.40 -4.84 -26.38
C VAL A 10 -4.18 -5.07 -27.29
N HIS A 11 -4.03 -4.28 -28.36
CA HIS A 11 -2.88 -4.43 -29.30
C HIS A 11 -1.55 -3.93 -28.72
N LEU A 12 -1.56 -2.96 -27.81
CA LEU A 12 -0.35 -2.48 -27.14
C LEU A 12 0.24 -3.51 -26.16
N TYR A 13 -0.55 -4.47 -25.70
CA TYR A 13 -0.09 -5.49 -24.76
C TYR A 13 0.63 -6.67 -25.41
N SER A 14 0.40 -6.92 -26.70
CA SER A 14 1.04 -8.02 -27.44
C SER A 14 2.43 -7.67 -28.00
N SER A 15 2.84 -6.39 -27.99
CA SER A 15 4.11 -5.93 -28.59
C SER A 15 5.27 -5.76 -27.59
N LEU A 16 5.09 -6.17 -26.31
CA LEU A 16 6.12 -6.03 -25.27
C LEU A 16 7.18 -7.16 -25.24
N GLN A 17 7.36 -7.93 -26.31
CA GLN A 17 8.50 -8.84 -26.46
C GLN A 17 9.75 -8.20 -27.11
N GLY A 18 9.78 -6.88 -27.22
CA GLY A 18 10.91 -6.16 -27.78
C GLY A 18 11.28 -4.94 -26.96
N VAL A 19 11.93 -5.14 -25.80
CA VAL A 19 12.46 -4.01 -25.01
C VAL A 19 13.88 -3.72 -25.45
N GLN A 20 14.02 -2.87 -26.47
CA GLN A 20 15.16 -1.97 -26.60
C GLN A 20 14.67 -0.65 -27.17
N THR A 21 15.02 0.44 -26.47
CA THR A 21 14.93 1.85 -26.89
C THR A 21 13.53 2.46 -27.08
N PHE A 22 12.91 2.93 -25.98
CA PHE A 22 12.12 4.15 -25.98
C PHE A 22 12.52 5.04 -24.81
N GLY A 23 13.62 5.75 -25.01
CA GLY A 23 13.91 6.94 -24.21
C GLY A 23 13.12 8.12 -24.75
N ARG A 24 12.54 8.91 -23.82
CA ARG A 24 11.83 10.18 -24.03
C ARG A 24 10.36 10.05 -24.47
N ALA A 25 9.50 9.65 -23.55
CA ALA A 25 8.15 10.18 -23.45
C ALA A 25 8.04 10.84 -22.07
N LEU A 26 7.68 12.10 -22.04
CA LEU A 26 7.47 12.98 -20.90
C LEU A 26 6.53 12.34 -19.86
N GLY A 27 7.05 11.51 -18.99
CA GLY A 27 6.38 11.00 -17.82
C GLY A 27 7.03 11.63 -16.62
N TYR A 28 6.28 12.28 -15.77
CA TYR A 28 6.71 12.58 -14.42
C TYR A 28 7.08 11.25 -13.76
N VAL A 29 8.33 10.87 -13.88
CA VAL A 29 8.93 9.89 -12.98
C VAL A 29 9.00 10.64 -11.67
N LEU A 30 7.98 10.46 -10.81
CA LEU A 30 8.14 10.79 -9.40
C LEU A 30 9.48 10.17 -9.02
N PRO A 31 10.47 10.92 -8.58
CA PRO A 31 11.74 10.34 -8.22
C PRO A 31 11.44 9.38 -7.08
N TYR A 32 11.39 8.09 -7.42
CA TYR A 32 11.56 7.03 -6.44
C TYR A 32 13.01 7.22 -6.02
N SER A 33 13.21 8.26 -5.19
CA SER A 33 14.54 8.69 -4.79
C SER A 33 15.23 7.47 -4.22
N ASN A 34 16.44 7.19 -4.67
CA ASN A 34 17.42 6.29 -4.06
C ASN A 34 17.81 6.75 -2.63
N MET A 35 16.84 7.24 -1.87
CA MET A 35 16.89 7.22 -0.42
C MET A 35 16.63 5.77 0.02
N ALA A 36 17.53 4.87 -0.37
CA ALA A 36 17.81 3.69 0.40
C ALA A 36 18.41 4.15 1.74
N GLY A 37 17.60 4.83 2.53
CA GLY A 37 17.78 4.85 3.96
C GLY A 37 17.81 3.36 4.31
N LYS A 38 18.80 2.92 5.06
CA LYS A 38 18.91 1.56 5.57
C LYS A 38 17.54 1.19 6.09
N VAL A 39 16.77 0.43 5.29
CA VAL A 39 15.45 -0.07 5.72
C VAL A 39 15.70 -0.70 7.07
N ALA A 40 15.06 -0.18 8.11
CA ALA A 40 15.40 -0.57 9.46
C ALA A 40 15.32 -2.09 9.53
N ARG A 41 16.42 -2.76 9.88
CA ARG A 41 16.54 -4.24 9.86
C ARG A 41 15.38 -4.95 10.55
N LYS A 42 14.71 -4.25 11.49
CA LYS A 42 13.52 -4.74 12.19
C LYS A 42 12.38 -5.20 11.26
N PHE A 43 12.27 -4.65 10.03
CA PHE A 43 11.21 -5.00 9.09
C PHE A 43 11.55 -6.19 8.19
N ASN A 44 12.82 -6.53 8.07
CA ASN A 44 13.33 -7.54 7.13
C ASN A 44 13.65 -8.86 7.83
N SER A 45 12.80 -9.31 8.76
CA SER A 45 12.90 -10.65 9.35
C SER A 45 12.36 -11.72 8.38
N LYS A 46 12.83 -12.98 8.55
CA LYS A 46 12.34 -14.14 7.81
C LYS A 46 10.81 -14.22 7.88
N HIS A 47 10.17 -14.58 6.76
CA HIS A 47 8.75 -14.89 6.74
C HIS A 47 8.54 -16.33 7.23
N LEU A 48 7.82 -16.48 8.35
CA LEU A 48 7.49 -17.77 8.93
C LEU A 48 6.42 -18.47 8.09
N LYS A 49 6.58 -19.78 7.93
CA LYS A 49 5.73 -20.61 7.08
C LYS A 49 5.30 -21.89 7.80
N THR A 50 4.59 -22.75 7.10
CA THR A 50 4.21 -24.10 7.55
C THR A 50 5.39 -24.81 8.22
N GLY A 51 5.19 -25.32 9.43
CA GLY A 51 6.19 -25.99 10.26
C GLY A 51 7.07 -25.06 11.10
N ASP A 52 7.07 -23.74 10.85
CA ASP A 52 7.78 -22.79 11.72
C ASP A 52 6.98 -22.53 13.01
N ALA A 53 7.64 -22.62 14.17
CA ALA A 53 7.00 -22.39 15.45
C ALA A 53 6.58 -20.92 15.62
N GLN A 54 5.45 -20.69 16.32
CA GLN A 54 5.04 -19.36 16.72
C GLN A 54 6.07 -18.79 17.73
N PRO A 55 6.64 -17.60 17.47
CA PRO A 55 7.53 -16.96 18.45
C PRO A 55 6.78 -16.68 19.76
N PRO A 56 7.36 -17.00 20.95
CA PRO A 56 6.73 -16.73 22.23
C PRO A 56 6.40 -15.24 22.37
N PHE A 57 5.26 -14.93 22.98
CA PHE A 57 4.89 -13.54 23.24
C PHE A 57 5.80 -12.93 24.32
N THR A 58 6.43 -11.80 24.00
CA THR A 58 7.44 -11.17 24.86
C THR A 58 6.87 -10.14 25.84
N GLY A 59 5.56 -9.86 25.76
CA GLY A 59 4.91 -8.77 26.51
C GLY A 59 4.88 -7.44 25.77
N LYS A 60 5.52 -7.34 24.59
CA LYS A 60 5.47 -6.16 23.72
C LYS A 60 4.34 -6.25 22.72
N LEU A 61 3.82 -5.08 22.32
CA LEU A 61 2.91 -4.98 21.18
C LEU A 61 3.55 -5.65 19.97
N ARG A 62 2.83 -6.56 19.30
CA ARG A 62 3.38 -7.34 18.19
C ARG A 62 2.50 -7.26 16.96
N LEU A 63 3.09 -6.92 15.83
CA LEU A 63 2.44 -6.92 14.53
C LEU A 63 2.82 -8.17 13.75
N TYR A 64 1.84 -9.01 13.43
CA TYR A 64 1.98 -10.03 12.40
C TYR A 64 1.78 -9.37 11.03
N ASN A 65 2.76 -9.53 10.19
CA ASN A 65 2.97 -8.75 8.97
C ASN A 65 3.35 -9.66 7.80
N MET A 66 3.25 -9.16 6.61
CA MET A 66 3.98 -9.64 5.44
C MET A 66 4.57 -8.40 4.74
N ARG A 67 5.88 -8.41 4.55
CA ARG A 67 6.66 -7.21 4.18
C ARG A 67 6.12 -6.46 2.96
N TYR A 68 5.50 -7.18 2.01
CA TYR A 68 4.97 -6.61 0.77
C TYR A 68 3.44 -6.36 0.82
N CYS A 69 2.76 -6.64 1.93
CA CYS A 69 1.31 -6.48 2.02
C CYS A 69 0.91 -5.01 2.18
N PRO A 70 0.10 -4.43 1.26
CA PRO A 70 -0.34 -3.04 1.38
C PRO A 70 -1.26 -2.80 2.57
N PHE A 71 -2.06 -3.78 2.96
CA PHE A 71 -2.93 -3.68 4.14
C PHE A 71 -2.12 -3.68 5.44
N ALA A 72 -1.11 -4.54 5.54
CA ALA A 72 -0.23 -4.56 6.72
C ALA A 72 0.60 -3.27 6.83
N GLN A 73 1.02 -2.71 5.69
CA GLN A 73 1.71 -1.41 5.65
C GLN A 73 0.89 -0.29 6.30
N ARG A 74 -0.44 -0.28 6.20
CA ARG A 74 -1.30 0.69 6.90
C ARG A 74 -1.02 0.73 8.40
N THR A 75 -1.00 -0.45 9.03
CA THR A 75 -0.75 -0.56 10.48
C THR A 75 0.68 -0.17 10.85
N VAL A 76 1.68 -0.54 10.01
CA VAL A 76 3.07 -0.10 10.20
C VAL A 76 3.18 1.42 10.15
N LEU A 77 2.55 2.07 9.16
CA LEU A 77 2.59 3.54 9.03
C LEU A 77 1.96 4.21 10.25
N ALA A 78 0.84 3.69 10.77
CA ALA A 78 0.22 4.21 11.97
C ALA A 78 1.12 4.05 13.21
N LEU A 79 1.72 2.87 13.41
CA LEU A 79 2.65 2.61 14.52
C LEU A 79 3.88 3.53 14.47
N ASN A 80 4.48 3.68 13.29
CA ASN A 80 5.64 4.55 13.09
C ASN A 80 5.26 6.03 13.28
N ALA A 81 4.12 6.47 12.72
CA ALA A 81 3.64 7.84 12.88
C ALA A 81 3.43 8.21 14.35
N LYS A 82 2.96 7.28 15.15
CA LYS A 82 2.73 7.45 16.59
C LYS A 82 3.98 7.20 17.44
N ASN A 83 5.09 6.82 16.83
CA ASN A 83 6.34 6.45 17.51
C ASN A 83 6.13 5.39 18.62
N VAL A 84 5.31 4.39 18.33
CA VAL A 84 5.03 3.27 19.24
C VAL A 84 6.13 2.21 19.10
N ASP A 85 6.64 1.67 20.21
CA ASP A 85 7.54 0.51 20.18
C ASP A 85 6.75 -0.78 19.97
N TYR A 86 7.16 -1.60 19.00
CA TYR A 86 6.49 -2.85 18.66
C TYR A 86 7.44 -3.86 18.02
N GLU A 87 7.09 -5.13 18.10
CA GLU A 87 7.74 -6.22 17.40
C GLU A 87 7.05 -6.53 16.08
N ILE A 88 7.80 -7.01 15.09
CA ILE A 88 7.27 -7.54 13.84
C ILE A 88 7.57 -9.03 13.73
N VAL A 89 6.54 -9.80 13.36
CA VAL A 89 6.63 -11.20 12.94
C VAL A 89 6.10 -11.27 11.50
N ASN A 90 6.99 -11.48 10.54
CA ASN A 90 6.59 -11.67 9.16
C ASN A 90 6.11 -13.10 8.92
N VAL A 91 5.04 -13.28 8.12
CA VAL A 91 4.47 -14.57 7.76
C VAL A 91 4.32 -14.72 6.25
N ASP A 92 4.59 -15.92 5.75
CA ASP A 92 4.35 -16.29 4.36
C ASP A 92 2.83 -16.49 4.15
N LEU A 93 2.21 -15.71 3.27
CA LEU A 93 0.77 -15.78 3.04
C LEU A 93 0.36 -16.85 2.02
N MET A 94 1.31 -17.45 1.30
CA MET A 94 1.07 -18.56 0.38
C MET A 94 1.37 -19.93 1.02
N ASP A 95 2.15 -19.94 2.11
CA ASP A 95 2.52 -21.12 2.88
C ASP A 95 2.41 -20.79 4.36
N LYS A 96 1.16 -20.56 4.82
CA LYS A 96 0.87 -19.98 6.12
C LYS A 96 1.22 -20.92 7.27
N PRO A 97 1.85 -20.39 8.37
CA PRO A 97 2.02 -21.17 9.58
C PRO A 97 0.67 -21.61 10.15
N GLU A 98 0.59 -22.82 10.67
CA GLU A 98 -0.64 -23.45 11.17
C GLU A 98 -1.25 -22.66 12.34
N TRP A 99 -0.44 -21.97 13.12
CA TRP A 99 -0.88 -21.17 14.26
C TRP A 99 -1.47 -19.80 13.85
N LEU A 100 -1.29 -19.32 12.61
CA LEU A 100 -1.77 -17.99 12.21
C LEU A 100 -3.29 -17.79 12.43
N PRO A 101 -4.17 -18.78 12.19
CA PRO A 101 -5.60 -18.64 12.49
C PRO A 101 -5.94 -18.44 13.97
N THR A 102 -5.04 -18.78 14.90
CA THR A 102 -5.24 -18.50 16.34
C THR A 102 -5.03 -17.03 16.69
N ILE A 103 -4.33 -16.28 15.83
CA ILE A 103 -4.07 -14.84 15.96
C ILE A 103 -5.05 -14.03 15.11
N SER A 104 -5.36 -14.52 13.92
CA SER A 104 -6.28 -13.91 12.97
C SER A 104 -7.23 -14.97 12.46
N ALA A 105 -8.51 -14.90 12.82
CA ALA A 105 -9.50 -15.91 12.46
C ALA A 105 -9.57 -16.21 10.96
N PHE A 106 -9.21 -15.25 10.11
CA PHE A 106 -9.13 -15.41 8.65
C PHE A 106 -7.73 -15.74 8.13
N GLY A 107 -6.73 -15.94 9.01
CA GLY A 107 -5.33 -16.17 8.61
C GLY A 107 -4.78 -15.05 7.71
N LYS A 108 -5.13 -13.79 8.00
CA LYS A 108 -4.73 -12.60 7.25
C LYS A 108 -3.81 -11.70 8.07
N VAL A 109 -3.10 -10.81 7.38
CA VAL A 109 -2.35 -9.72 7.98
C VAL A 109 -2.87 -8.36 7.46
N PRO A 110 -2.76 -7.27 8.26
CA PRO A 110 -2.14 -7.20 9.59
C PRO A 110 -2.96 -7.88 10.68
N SER A 111 -2.26 -8.37 11.70
CA SER A 111 -2.86 -8.70 12.99
C SER A 111 -1.99 -8.16 14.11
N LEU A 112 -2.63 -7.46 15.05
CA LEU A 112 -1.98 -6.74 16.13
C LEU A 112 -2.22 -7.48 17.44
N GLN A 113 -1.21 -8.14 17.98
CA GLN A 113 -1.29 -8.85 19.26
C GLN A 113 -0.99 -7.88 20.40
N LEU A 114 -1.96 -7.73 21.28
CA LEU A 114 -1.95 -6.79 22.41
C LEU A 114 -1.50 -7.48 23.70
N SER A 115 -1.87 -8.76 23.88
CA SER A 115 -1.48 -9.61 25.00
C SER A 115 -1.36 -11.06 24.52
N LYS A 116 -1.02 -11.98 25.45
CA LYS A 116 -0.90 -13.40 25.12
C LYS A 116 -2.12 -13.95 24.38
N ASP A 117 -3.32 -13.53 24.80
CA ASP A 117 -4.59 -14.12 24.35
C ASP A 117 -5.48 -13.13 23.56
N VAL A 118 -4.99 -11.90 23.31
CA VAL A 118 -5.78 -10.87 22.64
C VAL A 118 -5.05 -10.35 21.41
N ALA A 119 -5.68 -10.51 20.27
CA ALA A 119 -5.22 -9.92 19.01
C ALA A 119 -6.37 -9.26 18.24
N LEU A 120 -6.09 -8.17 17.54
CA LEU A 120 -6.97 -7.48 16.61
C LEU A 120 -6.50 -7.71 15.18
N PHE A 121 -7.41 -7.78 14.25
CA PHE A 121 -7.13 -7.86 12.83
C PHE A 121 -8.03 -6.90 12.06
N GLU A 122 -7.92 -6.84 10.73
CA GLU A 122 -8.43 -5.80 9.82
C GLU A 122 -7.67 -4.47 9.97
N SER A 123 -7.04 -4.04 8.88
CA SER A 123 -6.08 -2.92 8.91
C SER A 123 -6.68 -1.60 9.39
N LEU A 124 -7.93 -1.29 9.03
CA LEU A 124 -8.59 -0.05 9.48
C LEU A 124 -8.93 -0.12 10.96
N VAL A 125 -9.40 -1.29 11.44
CA VAL A 125 -9.70 -1.52 12.86
C VAL A 125 -8.44 -1.39 13.72
N THR A 126 -7.33 -2.00 13.30
CA THR A 126 -6.07 -1.90 14.06
C THR A 126 -5.55 -0.47 14.13
N VAL A 127 -5.72 0.31 13.06
CA VAL A 127 -5.28 1.73 13.03
C VAL A 127 -6.18 2.61 13.89
N GLU A 128 -7.49 2.43 13.85
CA GLU A 128 -8.42 3.18 14.71
C GLU A 128 -8.17 2.86 16.20
N TYR A 129 -7.97 1.59 16.55
CA TYR A 129 -7.58 1.20 17.90
C TYR A 129 -6.28 1.88 18.36
N LEU A 130 -5.24 1.88 17.51
CA LEU A 130 -3.99 2.57 17.81
C LEU A 130 -4.19 4.07 17.98
N ASP A 131 -5.11 4.67 17.22
CA ASP A 131 -5.38 6.11 17.32
C ASP A 131 -6.03 6.50 18.63
N GLU A 132 -6.91 5.66 19.17
CA GLU A 132 -7.56 5.86 20.45
C GLU A 132 -6.62 5.60 21.64
N VAL A 133 -5.81 4.53 21.58
CA VAL A 133 -4.93 4.11 22.69
C VAL A 133 -3.67 4.97 22.79
N TYR A 134 -3.17 5.52 21.69
CA TYR A 134 -1.99 6.37 21.63
C TYR A 134 -2.35 7.78 21.15
N PRO A 135 -3.01 8.62 21.97
CA PRO A 135 -3.60 9.90 21.55
C PRO A 135 -2.59 11.03 21.34
N GLN A 136 -1.30 10.84 21.66
CA GLN A 136 -0.27 11.91 21.60
C GLN A 136 -0.02 12.44 20.19
N ARG A 137 -0.31 11.65 19.14
CA ARG A 137 -0.37 12.07 17.74
C ARG A 137 -1.65 11.51 17.12
N PRO A 138 -2.77 12.21 17.17
CA PRO A 138 -4.01 11.77 16.53
C PRO A 138 -3.78 11.68 15.02
N LEU A 139 -4.28 10.61 14.40
CA LEU A 139 -4.28 10.42 12.94
C LEU A 139 -5.66 10.71 12.35
N LEU A 140 -6.72 10.48 13.11
CA LEU A 140 -8.07 10.83 12.72
C LEU A 140 -8.40 12.27 13.12
N PRO A 141 -9.03 13.04 12.22
CA PRO A 141 -9.51 14.39 12.57
C PRO A 141 -10.44 14.36 13.78
N LYS A 142 -10.34 15.39 14.63
CA LYS A 142 -11.28 15.58 15.76
C LYS A 142 -12.68 15.94 15.27
N ASP A 143 -12.78 16.69 14.18
CA ASP A 143 -14.07 17.03 13.57
C ASP A 143 -14.73 15.78 12.98
N PRO A 144 -15.98 15.44 13.42
CA PRO A 144 -16.65 14.21 12.97
C PRO A 144 -16.92 14.20 11.46
N LEU A 145 -17.17 15.34 10.83
CA LEU A 145 -17.43 15.44 9.41
C LEU A 145 -16.15 15.17 8.61
N LEU A 146 -15.03 15.76 9.00
CA LEU A 146 -13.73 15.50 8.36
C LEU A 146 -13.32 14.04 8.53
N LYS A 147 -13.51 13.47 9.74
CA LYS A 147 -13.29 12.03 10.00
C LYS A 147 -14.13 11.16 9.07
N ALA A 148 -15.41 11.47 8.89
CA ALA A 148 -16.29 10.72 7.99
C ALA A 148 -15.83 10.84 6.53
N LYS A 149 -15.42 12.01 6.09
CA LYS A 149 -14.90 12.26 4.75
C LYS A 149 -13.61 11.48 4.46
N ASP A 150 -12.68 11.41 5.42
CA ASP A 150 -11.47 10.58 5.30
C ASP A 150 -11.83 9.10 5.10
N LYS A 151 -12.77 8.60 5.89
CA LYS A 151 -13.25 7.21 5.74
C LYS A 151 -13.91 6.97 4.39
N ILE A 152 -14.66 7.94 3.86
CA ILE A 152 -15.25 7.86 2.50
C ILE A 152 -14.15 7.80 1.43
N VAL A 153 -13.09 8.62 1.55
CA VAL A 153 -11.94 8.56 0.62
C VAL A 153 -11.28 7.19 0.67
N VAL A 154 -11.01 6.67 1.88
CA VAL A 154 -10.39 5.35 2.07
C VAL A 154 -11.26 4.22 1.49
N GLU A 155 -12.58 4.27 1.67
CA GLU A 155 -13.52 3.29 1.12
C GLU A 155 -13.57 3.36 -0.41
N ALA A 156 -13.63 4.56 -0.97
CA ALA A 156 -13.61 4.77 -2.42
C ALA A 156 -12.35 4.20 -3.09
N PHE A 157 -11.23 4.12 -2.35
CA PHE A 157 -9.99 3.50 -2.82
C PHE A 157 -10.12 2.01 -3.14
N GLY A 158 -11.25 1.38 -2.83
CA GLY A 158 -11.60 0.05 -3.34
C GLY A 158 -11.44 -0.06 -4.86
N GLY A 159 -11.76 0.99 -5.63
CA GLY A 159 -11.52 1.07 -7.07
C GLY A 159 -10.03 1.03 -7.44
N VAL A 160 -9.19 1.71 -6.67
CA VAL A 160 -7.72 1.69 -6.83
C VAL A 160 -7.16 0.30 -6.49
N HIS A 161 -7.64 -0.32 -5.40
CA HIS A 161 -7.25 -1.68 -5.02
C HIS A 161 -7.58 -2.69 -6.12
N SER A 162 -8.81 -2.62 -6.66
CA SER A 162 -9.27 -3.52 -7.72
C SER A 162 -8.37 -3.44 -8.95
N LEU A 163 -8.11 -2.22 -9.45
CA LEU A 163 -7.22 -2.03 -10.60
C LEU A 163 -5.79 -2.53 -10.31
N TYR A 164 -5.22 -2.18 -9.15
CA TYR A 164 -3.88 -2.62 -8.76
C TYR A 164 -3.75 -4.14 -8.78
N TYR A 165 -4.68 -4.87 -8.14
CA TYR A 165 -4.60 -6.33 -8.09
C TYR A 165 -4.77 -6.98 -9.46
N LYS A 166 -5.58 -6.41 -10.33
CA LYS A 166 -5.69 -6.87 -11.72
C LYS A 166 -4.40 -6.62 -12.50
N LEU A 167 -3.80 -5.44 -12.39
CA LEU A 167 -2.51 -5.13 -13.03
C LEU A 167 -1.41 -6.12 -12.65
N VAL A 168 -1.41 -6.58 -11.39
CA VAL A 168 -0.37 -7.49 -10.88
C VAL A 168 -0.66 -8.95 -11.16
N ARG A 169 -1.93 -9.38 -11.14
CA ARG A 169 -2.29 -10.81 -11.13
C ARG A 169 -2.92 -11.31 -12.42
N ALA A 170 -3.72 -10.47 -13.06
CA ALA A 170 -4.52 -10.85 -14.22
C ALA A 170 -4.83 -9.62 -15.10
N PRO A 171 -3.80 -8.99 -15.70
CA PRO A 171 -3.97 -7.74 -16.45
C PRO A 171 -4.93 -7.90 -17.64
N GLU A 172 -5.04 -9.09 -18.18
CA GLU A 172 -5.96 -9.45 -19.26
C GLU A 172 -7.45 -9.37 -18.84
N THR A 173 -7.74 -9.31 -17.55
CA THR A 173 -9.11 -9.21 -17.01
C THR A 173 -9.53 -7.79 -16.66
N ILE A 174 -8.70 -6.78 -16.98
CA ILE A 174 -9.03 -5.38 -16.73
C ILE A 174 -10.16 -4.96 -17.67
N THR A 175 -11.22 -4.38 -17.09
CA THR A 175 -12.39 -3.88 -17.80
C THR A 175 -12.46 -2.35 -17.73
N GLU A 176 -13.30 -1.74 -18.57
CA GLU A 176 -13.61 -0.30 -18.50
C GLU A 176 -14.16 0.10 -17.12
N ASP A 177 -14.98 -0.75 -16.49
CA ASP A 177 -15.51 -0.49 -15.15
C ASP A 177 -14.40 -0.45 -14.09
N ASN A 178 -13.33 -1.25 -14.21
CA ASN A 178 -12.20 -1.19 -13.31
C ASN A 178 -11.45 0.14 -13.44
N ILE A 179 -11.27 0.61 -14.68
CA ILE A 179 -10.63 1.89 -14.98
C ILE A 179 -11.53 3.05 -14.51
N ALA A 180 -12.83 2.98 -14.76
CA ALA A 180 -13.78 3.98 -14.29
C ALA A 180 -13.84 4.05 -12.76
N GLY A 181 -13.87 2.90 -12.07
CA GLY A 181 -13.82 2.82 -10.60
C GLY A 181 -12.55 3.43 -10.02
N TYR A 182 -11.42 3.20 -10.64
CA TYR A 182 -10.15 3.84 -10.29
C TYR A 182 -10.24 5.37 -10.42
N PHE A 183 -10.66 5.88 -11.57
CA PHE A 183 -10.73 7.33 -11.79
C PHE A 183 -11.78 8.01 -10.89
N LYS A 184 -12.89 7.35 -10.56
CA LYS A 184 -13.85 7.88 -9.56
C LYS A 184 -13.19 8.10 -8.20
N ALA A 185 -12.34 7.16 -7.74
CA ALA A 185 -11.61 7.33 -6.48
C ALA A 185 -10.60 8.48 -6.56
N ILE A 186 -9.89 8.61 -7.68
CA ILE A 186 -8.93 9.71 -7.90
C ILE A 186 -9.63 11.07 -8.00
N ASP A 187 -10.76 11.14 -8.72
CA ASP A 187 -11.56 12.37 -8.83
C ASP A 187 -12.10 12.82 -7.46
N LEU A 188 -12.55 11.87 -6.61
CA LEU A 188 -12.97 12.15 -5.24
C LEU A 188 -11.81 12.68 -4.39
N LEU A 189 -10.65 12.03 -4.43
CA LEU A 189 -9.46 12.51 -3.73
C LEU A 189 -9.07 13.93 -4.18
N GLN A 190 -9.06 14.18 -5.49
CA GLN A 190 -8.76 15.50 -6.02
C GLN A 190 -9.75 16.58 -5.54
N ALA A 191 -11.04 16.24 -5.47
CA ALA A 191 -12.07 17.13 -4.97
C ALA A 191 -11.86 17.45 -3.49
N GLU A 192 -11.55 16.45 -2.65
CA GLU A 192 -11.26 16.66 -1.24
C GLU A 192 -9.98 17.49 -1.03
N LEU A 193 -8.90 17.23 -1.76
CA LEU A 193 -7.68 18.02 -1.70
C LEU A 193 -7.92 19.49 -2.10
N LYS A 194 -8.71 19.70 -3.13
CA LYS A 194 -9.09 21.05 -3.57
C LYS A 194 -9.94 21.78 -2.52
N LEU A 195 -10.90 21.06 -1.92
CA LEU A 195 -11.80 21.63 -0.91
C LEU A 195 -11.06 22.02 0.37
N ARG A 196 -10.11 21.16 0.80
CA ARG A 196 -9.33 21.39 2.03
C ARG A 196 -8.25 22.46 1.83
N GLY A 197 -7.67 22.55 0.64
CA GLY A 197 -6.60 23.50 0.33
C GLY A 197 -5.31 23.25 1.12
N THR A 198 -5.13 22.05 1.68
CA THR A 198 -4.02 21.66 2.54
C THR A 198 -3.03 20.76 1.80
N LYS A 199 -1.85 20.57 2.39
CA LYS A 199 -0.80 19.71 1.82
C LYS A 199 -1.18 18.25 1.82
N PHE A 200 -1.88 17.79 2.86
CA PHE A 200 -2.38 16.44 3.06
C PHE A 200 -3.87 16.49 3.43
N LEU A 201 -4.54 15.35 3.49
CA LEU A 201 -5.93 15.29 3.93
C LEU A 201 -6.09 15.80 5.37
N ASP A 202 -5.10 15.59 6.24
CA ASP A 202 -5.13 16.06 7.63
C ASP A 202 -4.31 17.36 7.87
N GLY A 203 -4.13 18.17 6.83
CA GLY A 203 -3.46 19.48 6.97
C GLY A 203 -2.00 19.45 6.53
N ASP A 204 -1.09 19.91 7.41
CA ASP A 204 0.35 20.02 7.11
C ASP A 204 1.13 18.72 7.36
N GLN A 205 0.52 17.76 8.04
CA GLN A 205 1.07 16.44 8.30
C GLN A 205 0.10 15.35 7.82
N PRO A 206 0.63 14.21 7.33
CA PRO A 206 -0.23 13.11 6.94
C PRO A 206 -1.00 12.53 8.12
N GLY A 207 -2.28 12.26 7.92
CA GLY A 207 -3.17 11.62 8.89
C GLY A 207 -3.67 10.25 8.44
N PHE A 208 -4.83 9.87 8.99
CA PHE A 208 -5.46 8.58 8.73
C PHE A 208 -5.71 8.34 7.24
N GLY A 209 -6.44 9.25 6.59
CA GLY A 209 -6.76 9.10 5.16
C GLY A 209 -5.51 8.91 4.31
N ASP A 210 -4.49 9.72 4.57
CA ASP A 210 -3.22 9.72 3.84
C ASP A 210 -2.49 8.38 3.96
N TYR A 211 -2.29 7.88 5.19
CA TYR A 211 -1.59 6.61 5.43
C TYR A 211 -2.39 5.39 4.96
N MET A 212 -3.73 5.48 4.97
CA MET A 212 -4.57 4.35 4.53
C MET A 212 -4.59 4.16 3.03
N ILE A 213 -4.33 5.21 2.23
CA ILE A 213 -4.33 5.11 0.76
C ILE A 213 -2.91 5.01 0.16
N TRP A 214 -1.89 5.53 0.85
CA TRP A 214 -0.50 5.54 0.38
C TRP A 214 0.01 4.19 -0.14
N PRO A 215 -0.21 3.03 0.52
CA PRO A 215 0.36 1.77 0.08
C PRO A 215 0.08 1.40 -1.37
N TRP A 216 -1.05 1.81 -1.91
CA TRP A 216 -1.38 1.55 -3.31
C TRP A 216 -0.74 2.54 -4.26
N PHE A 217 -0.63 3.80 -3.88
CA PHE A 217 0.12 4.78 -4.67
C PHE A 217 1.59 4.35 -4.83
N GLU A 218 2.25 3.96 -3.74
CA GLU A 218 3.62 3.47 -3.78
C GLU A 218 3.79 2.34 -4.81
N ARG A 219 2.87 1.40 -4.83
CA ARG A 219 2.90 0.24 -5.73
C ARG A 219 2.59 0.60 -7.18
N LEU A 220 1.64 1.49 -7.40
CA LEU A 220 1.28 1.96 -8.74
C LEU A 220 2.41 2.77 -9.38
N ILE A 221 3.10 3.62 -8.58
CA ILE A 221 4.29 4.36 -9.02
C ILE A 221 5.38 3.39 -9.51
N VAL A 222 5.58 2.28 -8.80
CA VAL A 222 6.61 1.29 -9.14
C VAL A 222 6.23 0.51 -10.40
N ILE A 223 4.97 0.10 -10.55
CA ILE A 223 4.48 -0.58 -11.77
C ILE A 223 4.61 0.33 -13.00
N ASN A 224 4.36 1.61 -12.84
CA ASN A 224 4.41 2.62 -13.91
C ASN A 224 3.65 2.19 -15.19
N SER A 225 2.42 1.70 -15.01
CA SER A 225 1.55 1.25 -16.09
C SER A 225 0.92 2.44 -16.82
N ASP A 226 0.71 2.31 -18.14
CA ASP A 226 -0.10 3.26 -18.91
C ASP A 226 -1.58 3.20 -18.51
N VAL A 227 -2.04 2.02 -18.08
CA VAL A 227 -3.40 1.85 -17.55
C VAL A 227 -3.49 2.55 -16.20
N GLY A 228 -4.41 3.51 -16.09
CA GLY A 228 -4.58 4.32 -14.88
C GLY A 228 -3.57 5.48 -14.77
N ARG A 229 -2.81 5.78 -15.82
CA ARG A 229 -1.93 6.97 -15.83
C ARG A 229 -2.74 8.24 -15.62
N LEU A 230 -2.28 9.07 -14.70
CA LEU A 230 -2.92 10.34 -14.39
C LEU A 230 -2.45 11.42 -15.38
N ASP A 231 -3.42 12.12 -15.98
CA ASP A 231 -3.14 13.32 -16.77
C ASP A 231 -2.58 14.43 -15.87
N GLU A 232 -1.41 14.97 -16.22
CA GLU A 232 -0.68 15.92 -15.38
C GLU A 232 -1.41 17.25 -15.18
N LYS A 233 -2.18 17.69 -16.16
CA LYS A 233 -2.94 18.94 -16.08
C LYS A 233 -4.18 18.74 -15.24
N LYS A 234 -4.94 17.68 -15.50
CA LYS A 234 -6.19 17.35 -14.79
C LYS A 234 -5.91 17.02 -13.32
N TYR A 235 -4.89 16.20 -13.02
CA TYR A 235 -4.62 15.64 -11.69
C TYR A 235 -3.41 16.26 -10.98
N LYS A 236 -3.07 17.52 -11.30
CA LYS A 236 -1.91 18.20 -10.71
C LYS A 236 -1.90 18.18 -9.17
N LEU A 237 -3.06 18.36 -8.51
CA LEU A 237 -3.15 18.33 -7.05
C LEU A 237 -2.84 16.93 -6.51
N VAL A 238 -3.40 15.88 -7.10
CA VAL A 238 -3.16 14.48 -6.70
C VAL A 238 -1.68 14.13 -6.90
N LEU A 239 -1.08 14.51 -8.02
CA LEU A 239 0.33 14.25 -8.29
C LEU A 239 1.26 14.97 -7.29
N THR A 240 0.97 16.23 -6.97
CA THR A 240 1.69 16.99 -5.94
C THR A 240 1.52 16.35 -4.56
N TYR A 241 0.32 15.91 -4.22
CA TYR A 241 0.01 15.21 -2.98
C TYR A 241 0.79 13.89 -2.86
N ILE A 242 0.83 13.07 -3.91
CA ILE A 242 1.61 11.83 -3.97
C ILE A 242 3.11 12.10 -3.77
N ASP A 243 3.64 13.13 -4.43
CA ASP A 243 5.05 13.55 -4.28
C ASP A 243 5.34 14.00 -2.83
N ASN A 244 4.43 14.76 -2.21
CA ASN A 244 4.55 15.16 -0.81
C ASN A 244 4.54 13.96 0.15
N LEU A 245 3.62 12.99 -0.04
CA LEU A 245 3.58 11.76 0.75
C LEU A 245 4.86 10.95 0.57
N GLY A 246 5.36 10.85 -0.65
CA GLY A 246 6.62 10.18 -0.94
C GLY A 246 7.84 10.75 -0.18
N LYS A 247 7.75 11.98 0.31
CA LYS A 247 8.80 12.65 1.11
C LYS A 247 8.58 12.54 2.62
N ASP A 248 7.44 11.98 3.05
CA ASP A 248 7.14 11.82 4.46
C ASP A 248 8.12 10.83 5.13
N PRO A 249 8.76 11.20 6.28
CA PRO A 249 9.75 10.35 6.93
C PRO A 249 9.17 9.03 7.46
N VAL A 250 7.90 9.00 7.87
CA VAL A 250 7.21 7.79 8.33
C VAL A 250 7.06 6.80 7.18
N ILE A 251 6.70 7.29 6.01
CA ILE A 251 6.61 6.50 4.78
C ILE A 251 7.99 6.02 4.35
N ALA A 252 8.98 6.91 4.35
CA ALA A 252 10.35 6.60 3.94
C ALA A 252 10.98 5.49 4.80
N GLU A 253 10.69 5.46 6.10
CA GLU A 253 11.22 4.44 7.02
C GLU A 253 10.80 3.01 6.64
N TYR A 254 9.59 2.82 6.10
CA TYR A 254 9.06 1.50 5.73
C TYR A 254 9.11 1.22 4.22
N ARG A 255 9.57 2.16 3.41
CA ARG A 255 9.60 2.01 1.96
C ARG A 255 10.36 0.76 1.53
N LEU A 256 9.79 0.05 0.55
CA LEU A 256 10.48 -1.08 -0.10
C LEU A 256 11.42 -0.56 -1.19
N PRO A 257 12.58 -1.19 -1.39
CA PRO A 257 13.38 -0.97 -2.61
C PRO A 257 12.53 -1.27 -3.85
N LYS A 258 12.66 -0.41 -4.86
CA LYS A 258 11.89 -0.54 -6.11
C LYS A 258 12.05 -1.92 -6.75
N GLU A 259 13.28 -2.40 -6.80
CA GLU A 259 13.65 -3.67 -7.40
C GLU A 259 13.01 -4.85 -6.66
N ALA A 260 12.97 -4.80 -5.33
CA ALA A 260 12.33 -5.84 -4.51
C ALA A 260 10.81 -5.86 -4.73
N LEU A 261 10.18 -4.69 -4.82
CA LEU A 261 8.75 -4.59 -5.07
C LEU A 261 8.38 -5.05 -6.48
N LEU A 262 9.20 -4.70 -7.50
CA LEU A 262 9.03 -5.19 -8.88
C LEU A 262 9.19 -6.69 -8.97
N ALA A 263 10.22 -7.27 -8.34
CA ALA A 263 10.43 -8.73 -8.33
C ALA A 263 9.25 -9.45 -7.68
N PHE A 264 8.75 -8.93 -6.55
CA PHE A 264 7.57 -9.46 -5.88
C PHE A 264 6.32 -9.42 -6.78
N GLN A 265 6.05 -8.29 -7.44
CA GLN A 265 4.91 -8.14 -8.34
C GLN A 265 5.03 -9.01 -9.60
N HIS A 266 6.25 -9.15 -10.14
CA HIS A 266 6.52 -9.98 -11.30
C HIS A 266 6.19 -11.44 -11.02
N ALA A 267 6.57 -11.98 -9.86
CA ALA A 267 6.27 -13.36 -9.48
C ALA A 267 4.76 -13.65 -9.52
N TYR A 268 3.93 -12.73 -9.02
CA TYR A 268 2.48 -12.88 -9.15
C TYR A 268 1.99 -12.88 -10.61
N LYS A 269 2.57 -12.02 -11.45
CA LYS A 269 2.20 -11.93 -12.86
C LYS A 269 2.50 -13.22 -13.62
N VAL A 270 3.62 -13.87 -13.32
CA VAL A 270 4.02 -15.15 -13.94
C VAL A 270 3.48 -16.36 -13.19
N LYS A 271 2.62 -16.16 -12.18
CA LYS A 271 1.99 -17.21 -11.36
C LYS A 271 3.00 -18.07 -10.59
N GLU A 272 4.12 -17.49 -10.22
CA GLU A 272 5.13 -18.11 -9.35
C GLU A 272 4.96 -17.67 -7.89
N LYS A 273 5.48 -18.49 -6.96
CA LYS A 273 5.53 -18.09 -5.55
C LYS A 273 6.58 -16.98 -5.38
N PRO A 274 6.20 -15.77 -4.88
CA PRO A 274 7.16 -14.72 -4.62
C PRO A 274 8.19 -15.14 -3.56
N ASN A 275 9.43 -14.73 -3.74
CA ASN A 275 10.40 -14.80 -2.66
C ASN A 275 10.15 -13.66 -1.68
N TYR A 276 9.52 -13.96 -0.54
CA TYR A 276 9.26 -12.96 0.49
C TYR A 276 10.51 -12.50 1.23
N ASP A 277 11.58 -13.27 1.16
CA ASP A 277 12.82 -13.05 1.92
C ASP A 277 13.94 -12.36 1.11
N LEU A 278 13.58 -11.72 -0.02
CA LEU A 278 14.52 -10.99 -0.89
C LEU A 278 15.39 -9.96 -0.14
N LEU A 279 14.89 -9.43 0.98
CA LEU A 279 15.54 -8.34 1.72
C LEU A 279 16.36 -8.82 2.94
N LEU A 280 16.41 -10.12 3.22
CA LEU A 280 17.10 -10.64 4.41
C LEU A 280 18.60 -10.39 4.40
N ASN A 281 19.21 -10.36 3.22
CA ASN A 281 20.66 -10.29 3.02
C ASN A 281 21.12 -8.93 2.45
N GLN A 282 20.30 -7.89 2.55
CA GLN A 282 20.61 -6.54 2.06
C GLN A 282 20.97 -5.56 3.17
#